data_1aee824dbf6f9e49010a35613480a48b
#
_entry.id   1aee824dbf6f9e49010a35613480a48b
#
_cell.length_a   1.000
_cell.length_b   1.000
_cell.length_c   1.000
_cell.angle_alpha   90.00
_cell.angle_beta   90.00
_cell.angle_gamma   90.00
#
_symmetry.space_group_name_H-M   'P 1'
#
loop_
_entity.id
_entity.type
_entity.pdbx_description
1 polymer ?
#
loop_
_entity_poly.entity_id
_entity_poly.type
_entity_poly.pdbx_seq_one_letter_code
_entity_poly.pdbx_strand_id
1 'polypeptide(L)'
;TFGAGFVYNYKNKWKFGADYTFQDWKSSTFFGNGEGLGRSKVSIGAEYSPTRLSNNILKMIEYRAGAYYSQPYAKINDRTGCNEYGVSAGISLPFYNNNNRYSHATLHISGEFARMKPETPGMITENYLRINVGITFNESWFMKMKVR
;
A
#
# COMPACT_ATOMS: atom_id res chain seq x y z
N THR A 1 14.57 -2.24 13.46
CA THR A 1 13.20 -2.31 12.88
C THR A 1 12.61 -3.67 13.15
N PHE A 2 11.41 -3.71 13.64
CA PHE A 2 10.58 -4.91 13.80
C PHE A 2 9.26 -4.71 13.04
N GLY A 3 8.78 -5.75 12.36
CA GLY A 3 7.50 -5.71 11.65
C GLY A 3 6.80 -7.05 11.75
N ALA A 4 5.50 -7.02 11.91
CA ALA A 4 4.63 -8.19 11.89
C ALA A 4 3.36 -7.85 11.13
N GLY A 5 2.88 -8.79 10.32
CA GLY A 5 1.66 -8.63 9.56
C GLY A 5 0.96 -9.95 9.34
N PHE A 6 -0.31 -9.90 9.05
CA PHE A 6 -1.07 -11.07 8.65
C PHE A 6 -1.99 -10.76 7.49
N VAL A 7 -2.30 -11.79 6.70
CA VAL A 7 -3.27 -11.73 5.61
C VAL A 7 -4.28 -12.86 5.79
N TYR A 8 -5.54 -12.51 5.74
CA TYR A 8 -6.65 -13.45 5.81
C TYR A 8 -7.43 -13.47 4.49
N ASN A 9 -7.56 -14.66 3.90
CA ASN A 9 -8.30 -14.87 2.65
C ASN A 9 -9.66 -15.52 2.96
N TYR A 10 -10.73 -14.85 2.52
CA TYR A 10 -12.10 -15.35 2.69
C TYR A 10 -12.75 -15.63 1.34
N LYS A 11 -13.18 -16.89 1.16
CA LYS A 11 -13.87 -17.40 -0.04
C LYS A 11 -13.17 -17.07 -1.37
N ASN A 12 -11.85 -16.93 -1.40
CA ASN A 12 -11.04 -16.55 -2.56
C ASN A 12 -11.47 -15.24 -3.26
N LYS A 13 -12.32 -14.45 -2.63
CA LYS A 13 -12.81 -13.16 -3.14
C LYS A 13 -12.36 -11.99 -2.31
N TRP A 14 -12.21 -12.19 -1.02
CA TRP A 14 -11.82 -11.16 -0.08
C TRP A 14 -10.46 -11.46 0.51
N LYS A 15 -9.60 -10.48 0.55
CA LYS A 15 -8.36 -10.52 1.32
C LYS A 15 -8.36 -9.35 2.29
N PHE A 16 -8.04 -9.62 3.53
CA PHE A 16 -7.87 -8.63 4.58
C PHE A 16 -6.43 -8.73 5.06
N GLY A 17 -5.78 -7.59 5.18
CA GLY A 17 -4.42 -7.50 5.68
C GLY A 17 -4.30 -6.50 6.79
N ALA A 18 -3.45 -6.77 7.75
CA ALA A 18 -3.03 -5.80 8.76
C ALA A 18 -1.55 -5.97 9.03
N ASP A 19 -0.85 -4.84 9.15
CA ASP A 19 0.58 -4.76 9.37
C ASP A 19 0.89 -3.80 10.50
N TYR A 20 1.85 -4.17 11.31
CA TYR A 20 2.47 -3.31 12.31
C TYR A 20 3.96 -3.24 12.09
N THR A 21 4.51 -2.04 12.05
CA THR A 21 5.95 -1.81 11.92
C THR A 21 6.42 -0.89 13.03
N PHE A 22 7.46 -1.32 13.72
CA PHE A 22 8.16 -0.51 14.72
C PHE A 22 9.60 -0.30 14.32
N GLN A 23 10.06 0.94 14.40
CA GLN A 23 11.44 1.33 14.10
C GLN A 23 11.99 2.13 15.29
N ASP A 24 13.05 1.66 15.88
CA ASP A 24 13.75 2.39 16.93
C ASP A 24 14.85 3.28 16.33
N TRP A 25 14.67 4.58 16.44
CA TRP A 25 15.62 5.60 16.00
C TRP A 25 16.31 6.30 17.17
N LYS A 26 16.05 5.88 18.42
CA LYS A 26 16.62 6.51 19.63
C LYS A 26 18.14 6.36 19.72
N SER A 27 18.66 5.29 19.16
CA SER A 27 20.09 4.98 19.14
C SER A 27 20.79 5.44 17.86
N SER A 28 20.09 6.17 16.97
CA SER A 28 20.67 6.63 15.71
C SER A 28 21.54 7.86 15.95
N THR A 29 22.80 7.80 15.55
CA THR A 29 23.78 8.91 15.60
C THR A 29 23.46 10.01 14.56
N PHE A 30 22.49 9.78 13.67
CA PHE A 30 22.18 10.69 12.57
C PHE A 30 21.43 11.95 13.04
N PHE A 31 20.71 11.89 14.15
CA PHE A 31 19.91 13.01 14.69
C PHE A 31 20.59 13.76 15.84
N GLY A 32 21.88 13.60 16.08
CA GLY A 32 22.54 14.20 17.23
C GLY A 32 22.14 13.52 18.56
N ASN A 33 22.33 14.21 19.68
CA ASN A 33 22.13 13.64 21.02
C ASN A 33 20.63 13.42 21.33
N GLY A 34 20.11 12.21 20.96
CA GLY A 34 18.83 11.73 21.50
C GLY A 34 17.54 12.29 20.90
N GLU A 35 17.59 12.91 19.72
CA GLU A 35 16.39 13.46 19.04
C GLU A 35 15.57 12.41 18.27
N GLY A 36 16.04 11.18 18.17
CA GLY A 36 15.33 10.08 17.54
C GLY A 36 14.20 9.56 18.43
N LEU A 37 13.02 9.33 17.85
CA LEU A 37 11.88 8.67 18.48
C LEU A 37 11.68 7.27 17.90
N GLY A 38 11.05 6.37 18.67
CA GLY A 38 10.53 5.13 18.12
C GLY A 38 9.35 5.46 17.18
N ARG A 39 9.42 5.03 15.91
CA ARG A 39 8.31 5.16 14.95
C ARG A 39 7.46 3.91 15.01
N SER A 40 6.16 4.08 15.25
CA SER A 40 5.15 3.02 15.12
C SER A 40 4.26 3.32 13.91
N LYS A 41 4.05 2.32 13.07
CA LYS A 41 3.11 2.40 11.96
C LYS A 41 2.18 1.20 11.99
N VAL A 42 0.88 1.46 11.91
CA VAL A 42 -0.17 0.45 11.76
C VAL A 42 -0.83 0.68 10.41
N SER A 43 -1.04 -0.37 9.65
CA SER A 43 -1.79 -0.34 8.39
C SER A 43 -2.78 -1.49 8.32
N ILE A 44 -3.94 -1.20 7.75
CA ILE A 44 -4.98 -2.18 7.47
C ILE A 44 -5.44 -2.02 6.02
N GLY A 45 -5.82 -3.12 5.40
CA GLY A 45 -6.29 -3.10 4.01
C GLY A 45 -7.24 -4.23 3.71
N ALA A 46 -8.07 -4.01 2.71
CA ALA A 46 -8.97 -4.99 2.16
C ALA A 46 -8.90 -4.98 0.64
N GLU A 47 -8.96 -6.15 0.04
CA GLU A 47 -9.06 -6.36 -1.41
C GLU A 47 -10.28 -7.23 -1.70
N TYR A 48 -11.06 -6.82 -2.69
CA TYR A 48 -12.18 -7.60 -3.21
C TYR A 48 -11.95 -7.92 -4.67
N SER A 49 -11.83 -9.22 -4.99
CA SER A 49 -11.66 -9.77 -6.33
C SER A 49 -12.88 -10.62 -6.68
N PRO A 50 -13.88 -10.09 -7.40
CA PRO A 50 -15.16 -10.79 -7.59
C PRO A 50 -15.03 -12.05 -8.45
N THR A 51 -14.31 -11.99 -9.56
CA THR A 51 -14.13 -13.13 -10.46
C THR A 51 -12.91 -12.93 -11.34
N ARG A 52 -12.01 -13.92 -11.40
CA ARG A 52 -10.80 -13.86 -12.25
C ARG A 52 -11.04 -14.27 -13.70
N LEU A 53 -12.13 -14.95 -13.99
CA LEU A 53 -12.46 -15.50 -15.31
C LEU A 53 -13.89 -15.09 -15.68
N SER A 54 -14.03 -14.04 -16.44
CA SER A 54 -15.30 -13.58 -17.01
C SER A 54 -15.06 -12.99 -18.40
N ASN A 55 -16.04 -13.12 -19.28
CA ASN A 55 -16.02 -12.43 -20.57
C ASN A 55 -16.32 -10.92 -20.44
N ASN A 56 -16.67 -10.46 -19.24
CA ASN A 56 -16.96 -9.07 -18.97
C ASN A 56 -15.88 -8.48 -18.08
N ILE A 57 -15.11 -7.54 -18.60
CA ILE A 57 -14.01 -6.85 -17.90
C ILE A 57 -14.49 -6.21 -16.59
N LEU A 58 -15.69 -5.63 -16.58
CA LEU A 58 -16.25 -4.99 -15.39
C LEU A 58 -16.45 -5.95 -14.20
N LYS A 59 -16.66 -7.25 -14.48
CA LYS A 59 -16.78 -8.29 -13.44
C LYS A 59 -15.42 -8.78 -12.91
N MET A 60 -14.32 -8.37 -13.56
CA MET A 60 -12.96 -8.75 -13.18
C MET A 60 -12.20 -7.62 -12.46
N ILE A 61 -12.84 -6.47 -12.29
CA ILE A 61 -12.25 -5.35 -11.57
C ILE A 61 -11.99 -5.77 -10.12
N GLU A 62 -10.76 -5.61 -9.68
CA GLU A 62 -10.40 -5.77 -8.28
C GLU A 62 -10.46 -4.41 -7.59
N TYR A 63 -11.05 -4.37 -6.42
CA TYR A 63 -11.18 -3.19 -5.59
C TYR A 63 -10.29 -3.32 -4.37
N ARG A 64 -9.58 -2.25 -4.03
CA ARG A 64 -8.69 -2.19 -2.87
C ARG A 64 -9.00 -0.96 -2.06
N ALA A 65 -8.97 -1.10 -0.75
CA ALA A 65 -9.08 0.01 0.18
C ALA A 65 -8.14 -0.23 1.36
N GLY A 66 -7.58 0.83 1.89
CA GLY A 66 -6.66 0.75 3.02
C GLY A 66 -6.65 2.03 3.85
N ALA A 67 -6.16 1.88 5.05
CA ALA A 67 -5.90 3.00 5.94
C ALA A 67 -4.64 2.74 6.74
N TYR A 68 -3.94 3.80 7.13
CA TYR A 68 -2.77 3.69 7.98
C TYR A 68 -2.69 4.86 8.97
N TYR A 69 -2.00 4.58 10.05
CA TYR A 69 -1.59 5.55 11.04
C TYR A 69 -0.11 5.36 11.36
N SER A 70 0.65 6.46 11.35
CA SER A 70 2.07 6.46 11.63
C SER A 70 2.44 7.55 12.61
N GLN A 71 3.14 7.18 13.67
CA GLN A 71 3.72 8.12 14.61
C GLN A 71 5.05 8.68 14.07
N PRO A 72 5.45 9.89 14.49
CA PRO A 72 6.69 10.51 14.02
C PRO A 72 7.92 9.75 14.52
N TYR A 73 9.00 9.86 13.78
CA TYR A 73 10.31 9.26 14.10
C TYR A 73 11.33 10.28 14.65
N ALA A 74 11.03 11.57 14.55
CA ALA A 74 11.93 12.62 14.99
C ALA A 74 11.21 13.65 15.88
N LYS A 75 11.96 14.19 16.85
CA LYS A 75 11.56 15.39 17.58
C LYS A 75 11.99 16.63 16.78
N ILE A 76 11.18 17.65 16.82
CA ILE A 76 11.49 18.97 16.28
C ILE A 76 11.49 19.97 17.44
N ASN A 77 12.64 20.56 17.76
CA ASN A 77 12.79 21.49 18.89
C ASN A 77 12.27 20.91 20.22
N ASP A 78 12.76 19.71 20.61
CA ASP A 78 12.35 18.99 21.83
C ASP A 78 10.87 18.60 21.92
N ARG A 79 10.11 18.74 20.83
CA ARG A 79 8.69 18.40 20.75
C ARG A 79 8.44 17.25 19.78
N THR A 80 7.44 16.47 20.08
CA THR A 80 7.01 15.36 19.23
C THR A 80 6.66 15.86 17.82
N GLY A 81 7.10 15.17 16.78
CA GLY A 81 6.84 15.54 15.39
C GLY A 81 5.37 15.36 14.99
N CYS A 82 5.11 15.24 13.69
CA CYS A 82 3.76 15.17 13.15
C CYS A 82 3.26 13.72 13.06
N ASN A 83 2.09 13.45 13.61
CA ASN A 83 1.36 12.20 13.36
C ASN A 83 0.81 12.22 11.94
N GLU A 84 0.93 11.10 11.24
CA GLU A 84 0.45 10.93 9.88
C GLU A 84 -0.65 9.86 9.85
N TYR A 85 -1.76 10.15 9.21
CA TYR A 85 -2.80 9.19 8.92
C TYR A 85 -3.32 9.37 7.51
N GLY A 86 -3.61 8.26 6.86
CA GLY A 86 -4.05 8.28 5.48
C GLY A 86 -5.04 7.17 5.19
N VAL A 87 -5.83 7.42 4.16
CA VAL A 87 -6.74 6.45 3.56
C VAL A 87 -6.43 6.34 2.08
N SER A 88 -6.55 5.14 1.55
CA SER A 88 -6.31 4.86 0.14
C SER A 88 -7.43 4.01 -0.44
N ALA A 89 -7.72 4.23 -1.71
CA ALA A 89 -8.61 3.39 -2.48
C ALA A 89 -8.04 3.20 -3.88
N GLY A 90 -8.27 2.03 -4.48
CA GLY A 90 -7.76 1.72 -5.81
C GLY A 90 -8.55 0.63 -6.50
N ILE A 91 -8.37 0.59 -7.81
CA ILE A 91 -8.94 -0.42 -8.69
C ILE A 91 -7.83 -1.04 -9.53
N SER A 92 -8.01 -2.31 -9.88
CA SER A 92 -7.14 -3.00 -10.82
C SER A 92 -7.99 -3.58 -11.95
N LEU A 93 -7.63 -3.22 -13.18
CA LEU A 93 -8.31 -3.60 -14.41
C LEU A 93 -7.44 -4.62 -15.15
N PRO A 94 -7.78 -5.91 -15.12
CA PRO A 94 -7.05 -6.91 -15.89
C PRO A 94 -7.46 -6.86 -17.36
N PHE A 95 -6.46 -6.81 -18.24
CA PHE A 95 -6.63 -6.90 -19.69
C PHE A 95 -6.15 -8.28 -20.15
N TYR A 96 -7.07 -9.10 -20.62
CA TYR A 96 -6.74 -10.41 -21.19
C TYR A 96 -6.78 -10.34 -22.72
N ASN A 97 -5.73 -10.86 -23.35
CA ASN A 97 -5.77 -11.12 -24.77
C ASN A 97 -6.44 -12.51 -24.99
N ASN A 98 -7.58 -12.50 -25.67
CA ASN A 98 -8.37 -13.72 -25.91
C ASN A 98 -7.62 -14.78 -26.74
N ASN A 99 -6.62 -14.37 -27.51
CA ASN A 99 -5.79 -15.26 -28.33
C ASN A 99 -4.59 -15.85 -27.61
N ASN A 100 -4.17 -15.26 -26.49
CA ASN A 100 -3.01 -15.72 -25.75
C ASN A 100 -3.28 -15.69 -24.24
N ARG A 101 -3.69 -16.85 -23.69
CA ARG A 101 -4.00 -17.00 -22.25
C ARG A 101 -2.80 -16.83 -21.32
N TYR A 102 -1.60 -16.70 -21.84
CA TYR A 102 -0.35 -16.62 -21.09
C TYR A 102 0.17 -15.18 -20.93
N SER A 103 -0.34 -14.26 -21.74
CA SER A 103 0.03 -12.84 -21.65
C SER A 103 -1.17 -12.03 -21.17
N HIS A 104 -1.01 -11.31 -20.07
CA HIS A 104 -2.01 -10.41 -19.55
C HIS A 104 -1.36 -9.16 -18.95
N ALA A 105 -2.02 -8.05 -19.14
CA ALA A 105 -1.66 -6.78 -18.51
C ALA A 105 -2.72 -6.42 -17.47
N THR A 106 -2.30 -5.76 -16.41
CA THR A 106 -3.20 -5.20 -15.41
C THR A 106 -2.88 -3.73 -15.20
N LEU A 107 -3.88 -2.88 -15.38
CA LEU A 107 -3.81 -1.46 -15.07
C LEU A 107 -4.26 -1.24 -13.62
N HIS A 108 -3.42 -0.59 -12.83
CA HIS A 108 -3.70 -0.21 -11.45
C HIS A 108 -3.87 1.30 -11.36
N ILE A 109 -4.97 1.75 -10.78
CA ILE A 109 -5.22 3.15 -10.49
C ILE A 109 -5.56 3.24 -9.01
N SER A 110 -4.87 4.10 -8.27
CA SER A 110 -5.14 4.30 -6.86
C SER A 110 -5.00 5.77 -6.45
N GLY A 111 -5.81 6.18 -5.50
CA GLY A 111 -5.74 7.46 -4.83
C GLY A 111 -5.47 7.27 -3.35
N GLU A 112 -4.70 8.16 -2.78
CA GLU A 112 -4.40 8.22 -1.35
C GLU A 112 -4.58 9.66 -0.87
N PHE A 113 -5.33 9.81 0.19
CA PHE A 113 -5.43 11.07 0.94
C PHE A 113 -4.76 10.88 2.29
N ALA A 114 -3.80 11.74 2.59
CA ALA A 114 -3.11 11.71 3.86
C ALA A 114 -3.05 13.08 4.51
N ARG A 115 -3.02 13.06 5.83
CA ARG A 115 -2.93 14.25 6.66
C ARG A 115 -1.84 14.08 7.70
N MET A 116 -0.95 15.05 7.75
CA MET A 116 0.09 15.20 8.77
C MET A 116 -0.36 16.26 9.77
N LYS A 117 -0.61 15.82 11.00
CA LYS A 117 -1.02 16.71 12.08
C LYS A 117 0.10 16.84 13.11
N PRO A 118 0.65 18.03 13.31
CA PRO A 118 1.64 18.27 14.37
C PRO A 118 0.97 18.22 15.74
N GLU A 119 1.67 17.73 16.75
CA GLU A 119 1.24 17.80 18.14
C GLU A 119 1.51 19.16 18.78
N THR A 120 2.37 19.95 18.14
CA THR A 120 2.80 21.25 18.66
C THR A 120 1.92 22.38 18.14
N PRO A 121 1.36 23.24 18.99
CA PRO A 121 0.67 24.47 18.57
C PRO A 121 1.60 25.38 17.77
N GLY A 122 1.11 25.90 16.64
CA GLY A 122 1.85 26.82 15.78
C GLY A 122 2.56 26.18 14.59
N MET A 123 2.56 24.85 14.47
CA MET A 123 3.03 24.14 13.27
C MET A 123 1.91 23.93 12.25
N ILE A 124 2.28 23.88 10.99
CA ILE A 124 1.34 23.76 9.87
C ILE A 124 0.83 22.32 9.75
N THR A 125 -0.49 22.17 9.65
CA THR A 125 -1.12 20.90 9.27
C THR A 125 -1.06 20.75 7.75
N GLU A 126 -0.51 19.66 7.27
CA GLU A 126 -0.41 19.38 5.84
C GLU A 126 -1.42 18.28 5.42
N ASN A 127 -2.10 18.54 4.30
CA ASN A 127 -2.94 17.53 3.65
C ASN A 127 -2.38 17.31 2.25
N TYR A 128 -2.26 16.07 1.84
CA TYR A 128 -1.84 15.75 0.48
C TYR A 128 -2.68 14.64 -0.15
N LEU A 129 -2.88 14.79 -1.44
CA LEU A 129 -3.53 13.82 -2.29
C LEU A 129 -2.48 13.24 -3.24
N ARG A 130 -2.37 11.92 -3.26
CA ARG A 130 -1.48 11.21 -4.17
C ARG A 130 -2.32 10.33 -5.10
N ILE A 131 -2.04 10.42 -6.39
CA ILE A 131 -2.64 9.55 -7.40
C ILE A 131 -1.51 8.71 -8.00
N ASN A 132 -1.71 7.38 -8.03
CA ASN A 132 -0.76 6.45 -8.59
C ASN A 132 -1.42 5.68 -9.74
N VAL A 133 -0.71 5.59 -10.86
CA VAL A 133 -1.10 4.78 -12.01
C VAL A 133 0.06 3.84 -12.32
N GLY A 134 -0.22 2.56 -12.44
CA GLY A 134 0.77 1.53 -12.71
C GLY A 134 0.25 0.49 -13.68
N ILE A 135 1.14 -0.11 -14.46
CA ILE A 135 0.81 -1.21 -15.37
C ILE A 135 1.73 -2.38 -15.04
N THR A 136 1.12 -3.54 -14.82
CA THR A 136 1.83 -4.80 -14.64
C THR A 136 1.65 -5.65 -15.88
N PHE A 137 2.75 -6.10 -16.48
CA PHE A 137 2.74 -7.06 -17.59
C PHE A 137 3.19 -8.43 -17.06
N ASN A 138 2.46 -9.45 -17.41
CA ASN A 138 2.83 -10.83 -17.10
C ASN A 138 2.91 -11.61 -18.42
N GLU A 139 4.13 -12.03 -18.78
CA GLU A 139 4.42 -12.77 -20.00
C GLU A 139 5.21 -14.03 -19.68
N SER A 140 4.89 -15.12 -20.37
CA SER A 140 5.64 -16.38 -20.27
C SER A 140 6.78 -16.40 -21.29
N TRP A 141 8.01 -16.14 -20.84
CA TRP A 141 9.19 -16.01 -21.70
C TRP A 141 9.80 -17.35 -22.15
N PHE A 142 9.50 -18.45 -21.47
CA PHE A 142 10.10 -19.75 -21.75
C PHE A 142 9.05 -20.81 -22.09
N MET A 143 8.41 -20.68 -23.22
CA MET A 143 7.60 -21.77 -23.76
C MET A 143 8.44 -22.65 -24.70
N LYS A 144 8.63 -23.91 -24.29
CA LYS A 144 9.24 -24.93 -25.16
C LYS A 144 8.26 -25.22 -26.29
N MET A 145 8.53 -24.74 -27.50
CA MET A 145 7.76 -25.13 -28.68
C MET A 145 7.98 -26.63 -28.93
N LYS A 146 6.92 -27.43 -28.84
CA LYS A 146 6.95 -28.77 -29.34
C LYS A 146 6.91 -28.70 -30.86
N VAL A 147 8.04 -28.92 -31.49
CA VAL A 147 8.10 -29.22 -32.93
C VAL A 147 7.55 -30.65 -33.08
N ARG A 148 6.46 -30.78 -33.80
CA ARG A 148 5.93 -32.08 -34.28
C ARG A 148 6.59 -32.43 -35.58
#